data_28662c06bf2cc5393f8ad2f0b9af7811
#
_entry.id   28662c06bf2cc5393f8ad2f0b9af7811
#
_cell.length_a   1.000
_cell.length_b   1.000
_cell.length_c   1.000
_cell.angle_alpha   90.00
_cell.angle_beta   90.00
_cell.angle_gamma   90.00
#
_symmetry.space_group_name_H-M   'P 1'
#
loop_
_entity.id
_entity.type
_entity.pdbx_description
1 polymer ?
#
loop_
_entity_poly.entity_id
_entity_poly.type
_entity_poly.pdbx_seq_one_letter_code
_entity_poly.pdbx_strand_id
1 'polypeptide(L)'
;LDPSIEHWLNDDNQSLQSRKMNLREEMIANSESGKITMVEWEQAWRQKMRILEVYQTIRDIQETGNRALYDACDVTNRKAVAKVLSTLVKEFGPVTGIIHGAGLEESKLVSDKTWESFSRVISVKIDGWRALIDALGGDLSHLRVLCAFTSIAGRFGNGGQVDYAAANNILDAEMCRIAHHPEAPRAVAIAWSGWRDVGMATRGSIEAVFEQAGIETIPIDLGVEIFVKELLAGGKRRVVAAGELGILDDENCKRSPPQRLSEDTAGALAEPTRFPFIDRIVEHEPYERLVAECTLSVDRFPFLIDHAIDGTPYH
;
A
#
# COMPACT_ATOMS: atom_id res chain seq x y z
N LEU A 1 -21.90 -12.41 -3.76
CA LEU A 1 -21.20 -13.66 -3.39
C LEU A 1 -21.86 -14.87 -4.04
N ASP A 2 -21.12 -15.92 -4.29
CA ASP A 2 -21.63 -17.20 -4.80
C ASP A 2 -22.18 -18.03 -3.63
N PRO A 3 -23.52 -18.18 -3.50
CA PRO A 3 -24.14 -18.87 -2.37
C PRO A 3 -23.81 -20.36 -2.34
N SER A 4 -23.37 -20.92 -3.45
CA SER A 4 -22.99 -22.35 -3.52
C SER A 4 -21.73 -22.70 -2.72
N ILE A 5 -20.99 -21.70 -2.23
CA ILE A 5 -19.74 -21.88 -1.48
C ILE A 5 -19.95 -21.71 0.03
N GLU A 6 -21.00 -21.04 0.46
CA GLU A 6 -21.23 -20.73 1.88
C GLU A 6 -21.16 -21.97 2.79
N HIS A 7 -21.71 -23.09 2.35
CA HIS A 7 -21.69 -24.32 3.13
C HIS A 7 -20.29 -24.94 3.31
N TRP A 8 -19.27 -24.50 2.54
CA TRP A 8 -17.88 -24.93 2.72
C TRP A 8 -17.24 -24.37 3.99
N LEU A 9 -17.87 -23.41 4.66
CA LEU A 9 -17.41 -22.87 5.94
C LEU A 9 -17.25 -23.92 7.04
N ASN A 10 -17.94 -25.05 6.91
CA ASN A 10 -17.89 -26.14 7.87
C ASN A 10 -17.01 -27.31 7.41
N ASP A 11 -16.34 -27.18 6.26
CA ASP A 11 -15.48 -28.20 5.73
C ASP A 11 -14.11 -28.20 6.44
N ASP A 12 -13.59 -29.38 6.69
CA ASP A 12 -12.21 -29.57 7.12
C ASP A 12 -11.23 -29.51 5.92
N ASN A 13 -9.95 -29.54 6.18
CA ASN A 13 -8.92 -29.50 5.15
C ASN A 13 -9.04 -30.62 4.12
N GLN A 14 -9.46 -31.83 4.53
CA GLN A 14 -9.63 -32.98 3.63
C GLN A 14 -10.81 -32.76 2.69
N SER A 15 -11.91 -32.24 3.21
CA SER A 15 -13.10 -31.88 2.43
C SER A 15 -12.76 -30.75 1.43
N LEU A 16 -12.03 -29.71 1.82
CA LEU A 16 -11.58 -28.65 0.93
C LEU A 16 -10.66 -29.16 -0.19
N GLN A 17 -9.76 -30.11 0.10
CA GLN A 17 -8.95 -30.75 -0.93
C GLN A 17 -9.80 -31.55 -1.92
N SER A 18 -10.79 -32.25 -1.45
CA SER A 18 -11.74 -32.98 -2.30
C SER A 18 -12.52 -32.02 -3.22
N ARG A 19 -12.97 -30.86 -2.68
CA ARG A 19 -13.63 -29.81 -3.49
C ARG A 19 -12.70 -29.21 -4.53
N LYS A 20 -11.42 -29.04 -4.19
CA LYS A 20 -10.40 -28.55 -5.13
C LYS A 20 -10.24 -29.50 -6.31
N MET A 21 -10.25 -30.78 -6.06
CA MET A 21 -10.20 -31.84 -7.12
C MET A 21 -11.45 -31.84 -7.96
N ASN A 22 -12.64 -31.80 -7.33
CA ASN A 22 -13.92 -31.74 -8.04
C ASN A 22 -14.02 -30.50 -8.94
N LEU A 23 -13.57 -29.34 -8.48
CA LEU A 23 -13.50 -28.13 -9.30
C LEU A 23 -12.66 -28.35 -10.56
N ARG A 24 -11.55 -29.09 -10.45
CA ARG A 24 -10.72 -29.43 -11.60
C ARG A 24 -11.48 -30.28 -12.61
N GLU A 25 -12.20 -31.30 -12.16
CA GLU A 25 -12.98 -32.18 -13.00
C GLU A 25 -14.12 -31.40 -13.69
N GLU A 26 -14.82 -30.55 -12.98
CA GLU A 26 -15.86 -29.66 -13.53
C GLU A 26 -15.30 -28.73 -14.60
N MET A 27 -14.15 -28.11 -14.34
CA MET A 27 -13.50 -27.22 -15.31
C MET A 27 -13.07 -27.99 -16.57
N ILE A 28 -12.55 -29.21 -16.45
CA ILE A 28 -12.19 -30.04 -17.60
C ILE A 28 -13.44 -30.41 -18.40
N ALA A 29 -14.51 -30.81 -17.71
CA ALA A 29 -15.78 -31.21 -18.36
C ALA A 29 -16.44 -30.04 -19.13
N ASN A 30 -16.27 -28.80 -18.62
CA ASN A 30 -16.82 -27.58 -19.24
C ASN A 30 -15.88 -26.93 -20.25
N SER A 31 -14.66 -27.43 -20.43
CA SER A 31 -13.70 -26.89 -21.39
C SER A 31 -13.98 -27.47 -22.79
N GLU A 32 -14.06 -26.63 -23.80
CA GLU A 32 -14.20 -27.02 -25.21
C GLU A 32 -13.07 -27.96 -25.68
N SER A 33 -11.88 -27.79 -25.13
CA SER A 33 -10.71 -28.63 -25.46
C SER A 33 -10.58 -29.89 -24.60
N GLY A 34 -11.42 -30.04 -23.56
CA GLY A 34 -11.30 -31.11 -22.56
C GLY A 34 -10.02 -31.01 -21.72
N LYS A 35 -9.36 -29.85 -21.72
CA LYS A 35 -8.10 -29.60 -20.99
C LYS A 35 -8.14 -28.24 -20.32
N ILE A 36 -7.47 -28.17 -19.17
CA ILE A 36 -7.21 -26.92 -18.45
C ILE A 36 -5.74 -26.87 -18.02
N THR A 37 -5.20 -25.67 -17.89
CA THR A 37 -3.85 -25.48 -17.34
C THR A 37 -3.88 -25.50 -15.80
N MET A 38 -2.75 -25.82 -15.20
CA MET A 38 -2.59 -25.70 -13.74
C MET A 38 -2.85 -24.27 -13.25
N VAL A 39 -2.46 -23.27 -14.05
CA VAL A 39 -2.64 -21.84 -13.71
C VAL A 39 -4.13 -21.49 -13.65
N GLU A 40 -4.92 -21.89 -14.63
CA GLU A 40 -6.38 -21.66 -14.67
C GLU A 40 -7.07 -22.32 -13.47
N TRP A 41 -6.72 -23.56 -13.17
CA TRP A 41 -7.28 -24.27 -12.02
C TRP A 41 -6.93 -23.61 -10.69
N GLU A 42 -5.66 -23.27 -10.47
CA GLU A 42 -5.21 -22.58 -9.24
C GLU A 42 -5.81 -21.17 -9.11
N GLN A 43 -6.04 -20.48 -10.21
CA GLN A 43 -6.74 -19.19 -10.20
C GLN A 43 -8.21 -19.34 -9.80
N ALA A 44 -8.91 -20.31 -10.38
CA ALA A 44 -10.30 -20.60 -10.04
C ALA A 44 -10.44 -21.02 -8.57
N TRP A 45 -9.55 -21.89 -8.10
CA TRP A 45 -9.53 -22.29 -6.69
C TRP A 45 -9.31 -21.11 -5.76
N ARG A 46 -8.32 -20.27 -6.03
CA ARG A 46 -8.06 -19.04 -5.25
C ARG A 46 -9.27 -18.10 -5.22
N GLN A 47 -10.00 -17.99 -6.31
CA GLN A 47 -11.23 -17.20 -6.34
C GLN A 47 -12.30 -17.77 -5.41
N LYS A 48 -12.50 -19.08 -5.40
CA LYS A 48 -13.44 -19.77 -4.48
C LYS A 48 -13.04 -19.55 -3.01
N MET A 49 -11.76 -19.70 -2.70
CA MET A 49 -11.24 -19.47 -1.34
C MET A 49 -11.43 -18.04 -0.87
N ARG A 50 -11.22 -17.04 -1.74
CA ARG A 50 -11.52 -15.63 -1.40
C ARG A 50 -12.99 -15.39 -1.07
N ILE A 51 -13.91 -16.03 -1.79
CA ILE A 51 -15.34 -15.93 -1.48
C ILE A 51 -15.61 -16.56 -0.12
N LEU A 52 -15.00 -17.70 0.17
CA LEU A 52 -15.12 -18.38 1.46
C LEU A 52 -14.61 -17.51 2.62
N GLU A 53 -13.46 -16.86 2.45
CA GLU A 53 -12.91 -15.88 3.42
C GLU A 53 -13.89 -14.73 3.71
N VAL A 54 -14.58 -14.23 2.67
CA VAL A 54 -15.61 -13.18 2.87
C VAL A 54 -16.78 -13.71 3.69
N TYR A 55 -17.29 -14.89 3.39
CA TYR A 55 -18.36 -15.52 4.17
C TYR A 55 -17.93 -15.74 5.62
N GLN A 56 -16.71 -16.22 5.85
CA GLN A 56 -16.16 -16.40 7.19
C GLN A 56 -16.12 -15.07 7.94
N THR A 57 -15.59 -14.03 7.31
CA THR A 57 -15.50 -12.69 7.92
C THR A 57 -16.88 -12.13 8.28
N ILE A 58 -17.87 -12.28 7.40
CA ILE A 58 -19.25 -11.86 7.68
C ILE A 58 -19.81 -12.63 8.88
N ARG A 59 -19.63 -13.93 8.94
CA ARG A 59 -20.08 -14.79 10.03
C ARG A 59 -19.43 -14.39 11.34
N ASP A 60 -18.11 -14.23 11.36
CA ASP A 60 -17.36 -13.86 12.56
C ASP A 60 -17.85 -12.50 13.13
N ILE A 61 -18.10 -11.51 12.26
CA ILE A 61 -18.66 -10.21 12.67
C ILE A 61 -20.08 -10.40 13.26
N GLN A 62 -20.92 -11.21 12.62
CA GLN A 62 -22.29 -11.44 13.08
C GLN A 62 -22.34 -12.19 14.42
N GLU A 63 -21.43 -13.12 14.65
CA GLU A 63 -21.28 -13.85 15.92
C GLU A 63 -20.94 -12.93 17.10
N THR A 64 -20.31 -11.76 16.83
CA THR A 64 -20.11 -10.72 17.86
C THR A 64 -21.36 -9.87 18.13
N GLY A 65 -22.49 -10.15 17.50
CA GLY A 65 -23.72 -9.37 17.60
C GLY A 65 -23.75 -8.11 16.70
N ASN A 66 -22.76 -7.94 15.84
CA ASN A 66 -22.68 -6.83 14.90
C ASN A 66 -23.26 -7.20 13.53
N ARG A 67 -23.48 -6.19 12.69
CA ARG A 67 -23.98 -6.37 11.32
C ARG A 67 -22.85 -6.18 10.33
N ALA A 68 -22.83 -6.99 9.28
CA ALA A 68 -21.90 -6.88 8.18
C ALA A 68 -22.61 -6.96 6.84
N LEU A 69 -22.12 -6.21 5.86
CA LEU A 69 -22.55 -6.25 4.47
C LEU A 69 -21.31 -6.25 3.58
N TYR A 70 -21.33 -7.11 2.58
CA TYR A 70 -20.30 -7.16 1.54
C TYR A 70 -20.87 -6.71 0.21
N ASP A 71 -20.15 -5.81 -0.47
CA ASP A 71 -20.45 -5.43 -1.84
C ASP A 71 -19.15 -5.42 -2.67
N ALA A 72 -19.16 -6.10 -3.81
CA ALA A 72 -18.02 -6.16 -4.71
C ALA A 72 -17.97 -4.89 -5.56
N CYS A 73 -16.89 -4.14 -5.44
CA CYS A 73 -16.73 -2.87 -6.12
C CYS A 73 -15.30 -2.69 -6.64
N ASP A 74 -15.16 -2.22 -7.88
CA ASP A 74 -13.90 -1.66 -8.34
C ASP A 74 -13.73 -0.27 -7.71
N VAL A 75 -12.75 -0.16 -6.80
CA VAL A 75 -12.49 1.07 -6.06
C VAL A 75 -12.05 2.24 -6.96
N THR A 76 -11.56 1.98 -8.18
CA THR A 76 -11.19 3.02 -9.14
C THR A 76 -12.42 3.61 -9.85
N ASN A 77 -13.55 2.92 -9.79
CA ASN A 77 -14.82 3.38 -10.37
C ASN A 77 -15.59 4.25 -9.37
N ARG A 78 -15.41 5.56 -9.45
CA ARG A 78 -16.06 6.55 -8.56
C ARG A 78 -17.58 6.39 -8.44
N LYS A 79 -18.27 6.06 -9.55
CA LYS A 79 -19.73 5.86 -9.55
C LYS A 79 -20.13 4.60 -8.78
N ALA A 80 -19.37 3.52 -8.95
CA ALA A 80 -19.58 2.27 -8.21
C ALA A 80 -19.36 2.48 -6.71
N VAL A 81 -18.26 3.15 -6.33
CA VAL A 81 -17.97 3.48 -4.93
C VAL A 81 -19.06 4.33 -4.31
N ALA A 82 -19.52 5.38 -4.99
CA ALA A 82 -20.60 6.24 -4.50
C ALA A 82 -21.93 5.47 -4.32
N LYS A 83 -22.23 4.54 -5.22
CA LYS A 83 -23.41 3.67 -5.11
C LYS A 83 -23.32 2.76 -3.89
N VAL A 84 -22.19 2.10 -3.68
CA VAL A 84 -21.96 1.22 -2.52
C VAL A 84 -22.09 2.01 -1.23
N LEU A 85 -21.41 3.17 -1.11
CA LEU A 85 -21.51 4.02 0.08
C LEU A 85 -22.95 4.51 0.33
N SER A 86 -23.69 4.89 -0.71
CA SER A 86 -25.11 5.26 -0.57
C SER A 86 -25.95 4.09 -0.02
N THR A 87 -25.69 2.87 -0.45
CA THR A 87 -26.36 1.67 0.07
C THR A 87 -26.01 1.45 1.54
N LEU A 88 -24.73 1.52 1.90
CA LEU A 88 -24.27 1.38 3.28
C LEU A 88 -24.87 2.44 4.20
N VAL A 89 -24.89 3.69 3.78
CA VAL A 89 -25.48 4.79 4.58
C VAL A 89 -26.98 4.60 4.82
N LYS A 90 -27.71 4.09 3.83
CA LYS A 90 -29.15 3.78 4.00
C LYS A 90 -29.36 2.63 4.99
N GLU A 91 -28.49 1.65 4.99
CA GLU A 91 -28.63 0.45 5.81
C GLU A 91 -28.12 0.62 7.23
N PHE A 92 -27.00 1.32 7.41
CA PHE A 92 -26.27 1.41 8.67
C PHE A 92 -26.21 2.83 9.28
N GLY A 93 -26.65 3.84 8.56
CA GLY A 93 -26.47 5.24 8.94
C GLY A 93 -25.13 5.81 8.45
N PRO A 94 -24.75 7.01 8.92
CA PRO A 94 -23.55 7.71 8.47
C PRO A 94 -22.27 6.88 8.69
N VAL A 95 -21.36 6.95 7.73
CA VAL A 95 -20.02 6.34 7.87
C VAL A 95 -19.23 7.07 8.95
N THR A 96 -18.74 6.38 9.94
CA THR A 96 -17.96 6.96 11.05
C THR A 96 -16.49 6.58 11.03
N GLY A 97 -16.11 5.65 10.16
CA GLY A 97 -14.71 5.24 10.00
C GLY A 97 -14.45 4.60 8.65
N ILE A 98 -13.22 4.76 8.16
CA ILE A 98 -12.74 4.14 6.92
C ILE A 98 -11.40 3.47 7.19
N ILE A 99 -11.28 2.23 6.72
CA ILE A 99 -10.02 1.50 6.63
C ILE A 99 -9.76 1.23 5.16
N HIS A 100 -8.75 1.90 4.59
CA HIS A 100 -8.38 1.72 3.20
C HIS A 100 -7.25 0.71 3.08
N GLY A 101 -7.60 -0.52 2.72
CA GLY A 101 -6.67 -1.63 2.49
C GLY A 101 -6.52 -2.03 1.02
N ALA A 102 -7.24 -1.38 0.08
CA ALA A 102 -7.14 -1.74 -1.33
C ALA A 102 -5.73 -1.48 -1.87
N GLY A 103 -5.23 -2.39 -2.70
CA GLY A 103 -3.92 -2.27 -3.31
C GLY A 103 -3.61 -3.43 -4.25
N LEU A 104 -2.76 -3.16 -5.21
CA LEU A 104 -2.16 -4.14 -6.12
C LEU A 104 -0.65 -4.06 -6.00
N GLU A 105 0.00 -5.20 -6.22
CA GLU A 105 1.44 -5.32 -6.28
C GLU A 105 1.79 -6.13 -7.53
N GLU A 106 2.66 -5.56 -8.37
CA GLU A 106 3.18 -6.15 -9.60
C GLU A 106 4.67 -5.88 -9.70
N SER A 107 5.47 -6.70 -9.01
CA SER A 107 6.94 -6.53 -8.99
C SER A 107 7.54 -6.75 -10.38
N LYS A 108 8.21 -5.72 -10.89
CA LYS A 108 9.03 -5.74 -12.12
C LYS A 108 10.08 -4.64 -12.04
N LEU A 109 11.23 -4.87 -12.64
CA LEU A 109 12.21 -3.80 -12.80
C LEU A 109 11.63 -2.65 -13.65
N VAL A 110 12.11 -1.44 -13.45
CA VAL A 110 11.62 -0.24 -14.16
C VAL A 110 11.72 -0.42 -15.67
N SER A 111 12.79 -1.05 -16.16
CA SER A 111 12.99 -1.37 -17.58
C SER A 111 11.90 -2.25 -18.19
N ASP A 112 11.28 -3.10 -17.38
CA ASP A 112 10.32 -4.12 -17.81
C ASP A 112 8.87 -3.75 -17.48
N LYS A 113 8.68 -2.60 -16.80
CA LYS A 113 7.38 -2.14 -16.34
C LYS A 113 6.68 -1.31 -17.41
N THR A 114 5.48 -1.71 -17.80
CA THR A 114 4.65 -0.93 -18.71
C THR A 114 3.93 0.21 -18.00
N TRP A 115 3.56 1.26 -18.72
CA TRP A 115 2.78 2.37 -18.18
C TRP A 115 1.41 1.92 -17.63
N GLU A 116 0.77 0.97 -18.31
CA GLU A 116 -0.52 0.40 -17.89
C GLU A 116 -0.41 -0.32 -16.54
N SER A 117 0.64 -1.15 -16.38
CA SER A 117 0.93 -1.83 -15.11
C SER A 117 1.19 -0.82 -14.00
N PHE A 118 2.07 0.16 -14.24
CA PHE A 118 2.39 1.23 -13.31
C PHE A 118 1.13 2.00 -12.89
N SER A 119 0.36 2.50 -13.86
CA SER A 119 -0.86 3.28 -13.62
C SER A 119 -1.90 2.50 -12.83
N ARG A 120 -2.09 1.21 -13.15
CA ARG A 120 -3.04 0.34 -12.44
C ARG A 120 -2.71 0.21 -10.95
N VAL A 121 -1.44 0.00 -10.61
CA VAL A 121 -1.00 -0.10 -9.20
C VAL A 121 -1.25 1.21 -8.45
N ILE A 122 -0.91 2.36 -9.06
CA ILE A 122 -1.18 3.69 -8.49
C ILE A 122 -2.68 3.91 -8.33
N SER A 123 -3.48 3.68 -9.38
CA SER A 123 -4.90 3.99 -9.39
C SER A 123 -5.70 3.22 -8.35
N VAL A 124 -5.44 1.93 -8.17
CA VAL A 124 -6.17 1.14 -7.16
C VAL A 124 -5.98 1.73 -5.77
N LYS A 125 -4.78 2.17 -5.42
CA LYS A 125 -4.50 2.72 -4.10
C LYS A 125 -4.93 4.18 -3.98
N ILE A 126 -4.56 5.02 -4.92
CA ILE A 126 -4.73 6.48 -4.81
C ILE A 126 -6.08 6.94 -5.35
N ASP A 127 -6.47 6.52 -6.56
CA ASP A 127 -7.78 6.92 -7.09
C ASP A 127 -8.91 6.22 -6.35
N GLY A 128 -8.68 4.98 -5.86
CA GLY A 128 -9.58 4.30 -4.94
C GLY A 128 -9.79 5.06 -3.63
N TRP A 129 -8.72 5.56 -3.02
CA TRP A 129 -8.79 6.44 -1.86
C TRP A 129 -9.58 7.72 -2.16
N ARG A 130 -9.24 8.40 -3.24
CA ARG A 130 -9.93 9.63 -3.67
C ARG A 130 -11.40 9.39 -3.95
N ALA A 131 -11.76 8.26 -4.59
CA ALA A 131 -13.14 7.91 -4.84
C ALA A 131 -13.95 7.73 -3.55
N LEU A 132 -13.36 7.17 -2.49
CA LEU A 132 -13.99 7.07 -1.17
C LEU A 132 -14.23 8.46 -0.56
N ILE A 133 -13.21 9.33 -0.55
CA ILE A 133 -13.32 10.69 0.01
C ILE A 133 -14.33 11.53 -0.77
N ASP A 134 -14.31 11.47 -2.10
CA ASP A 134 -15.27 12.20 -2.95
C ASP A 134 -16.72 11.72 -2.72
N ALA A 135 -16.92 10.41 -2.54
CA ALA A 135 -18.24 9.83 -2.29
C ALA A 135 -18.82 10.21 -0.92
N LEU A 136 -18.00 10.66 0.03
CA LEU A 136 -18.41 11.27 1.30
C LEU A 136 -18.71 12.77 1.18
N GLY A 137 -18.58 13.35 -0.03
CA GLY A 137 -18.82 14.76 -0.28
C GLY A 137 -17.72 15.70 0.21
N GLY A 138 -16.56 15.16 0.58
CA GLY A 138 -15.40 15.92 1.06
C GLY A 138 -15.52 16.41 2.52
N ASP A 139 -16.68 16.31 3.15
CA ASP A 139 -16.86 16.60 4.58
C ASP A 139 -16.50 15.37 5.42
N LEU A 140 -15.37 15.46 6.10
CA LEU A 140 -14.84 14.41 6.97
C LEU A 140 -15.11 14.65 8.46
N SER A 141 -15.80 15.72 8.82
CA SER A 141 -16.02 16.15 10.21
C SER A 141 -16.82 15.13 11.06
N HIS A 142 -17.65 14.32 10.40
CA HIS A 142 -18.43 13.28 11.06
C HIS A 142 -17.68 11.94 11.22
N LEU A 143 -16.53 11.79 10.56
CA LEU A 143 -15.68 10.61 10.73
C LEU A 143 -14.94 10.68 12.07
N ARG A 144 -14.82 9.53 12.70
CA ARG A 144 -14.03 9.34 13.92
C ARG A 144 -12.62 8.88 13.61
N VAL A 145 -12.48 8.03 12.59
CA VAL A 145 -11.21 7.40 12.24
C VAL A 145 -11.05 7.22 10.74
N LEU A 146 -9.85 7.50 10.27
CA LEU A 146 -9.33 7.14 8.96
C LEU A 146 -8.06 6.34 9.13
N CYS A 147 -8.02 5.13 8.59
CA CYS A 147 -6.82 4.31 8.58
C CYS A 147 -6.45 3.92 7.15
N ALA A 148 -5.20 4.11 6.79
CA ALA A 148 -4.66 3.63 5.53
C ALA A 148 -3.61 2.54 5.77
N PHE A 149 -3.78 1.40 5.12
CA PHE A 149 -2.77 0.36 5.06
C PHE A 149 -1.78 0.72 3.97
N THR A 150 -0.59 1.12 4.39
CA THR A 150 0.55 1.36 3.52
C THR A 150 1.58 0.25 3.69
N SER A 151 2.79 0.44 3.21
CA SER A 151 3.83 -0.60 3.22
C SER A 151 5.19 -0.03 3.60
N ILE A 152 6.02 -0.85 4.22
CA ILE A 152 7.45 -0.54 4.42
C ILE A 152 8.13 -0.20 3.09
N ALA A 153 7.69 -0.78 1.96
CA ALA A 153 8.18 -0.41 0.64
C ALA A 153 7.95 1.07 0.31
N GLY A 154 6.88 1.69 0.81
CA GLY A 154 6.63 3.13 0.67
C GLY A 154 7.55 4.01 1.52
N ARG A 155 8.17 3.45 2.56
CA ARG A 155 9.07 4.17 3.48
C ARG A 155 10.54 4.00 3.10
N PHE A 156 10.93 2.79 2.73
CA PHE A 156 12.32 2.40 2.53
C PHE A 156 12.66 2.12 1.06
N GLY A 157 11.64 2.07 0.20
CA GLY A 157 11.78 1.57 -1.16
C GLY A 157 11.82 0.04 -1.20
N ASN A 158 11.72 -0.53 -2.39
CA ASN A 158 12.00 -1.93 -2.65
C ASN A 158 12.31 -2.13 -4.14
N GLY A 159 13.34 -2.91 -4.45
CA GLY A 159 13.71 -3.24 -5.82
C GLY A 159 12.54 -3.85 -6.59
N GLY A 160 12.28 -3.36 -7.82
CA GLY A 160 11.18 -3.83 -8.65
C GLY A 160 9.78 -3.33 -8.27
N GLN A 161 9.62 -2.52 -7.22
CA GLN A 161 8.32 -2.06 -6.71
C GLN A 161 8.15 -0.54 -6.77
N VAL A 162 8.68 0.12 -7.78
CA VAL A 162 8.67 1.59 -7.89
C VAL A 162 7.26 2.20 -7.83
N ASP A 163 6.29 1.61 -8.50
CA ASP A 163 4.88 2.00 -8.50
C ASP A 163 4.20 1.71 -7.15
N TYR A 164 4.44 0.52 -6.62
CA TYR A 164 3.91 0.12 -5.32
C TYR A 164 4.46 0.99 -4.18
N ALA A 165 5.76 1.25 -4.20
CA ALA A 165 6.41 2.16 -3.25
C ALA A 165 5.85 3.58 -3.37
N ALA A 166 5.73 4.11 -4.60
CA ALA A 166 5.17 5.43 -4.85
C ALA A 166 3.71 5.53 -4.37
N ALA A 167 2.85 4.55 -4.71
CA ALA A 167 1.45 4.54 -4.29
C ALA A 167 1.31 4.55 -2.75
N ASN A 168 2.09 3.73 -2.06
CA ASN A 168 2.06 3.68 -0.60
C ASN A 168 2.59 4.97 0.04
N ASN A 169 3.64 5.58 -0.51
CA ASN A 169 4.18 6.84 -0.01
C ASN A 169 3.21 8.02 -0.24
N ILE A 170 2.56 8.11 -1.41
CA ILE A 170 1.54 9.13 -1.70
C ILE A 170 0.37 9.01 -0.72
N LEU A 171 -0.14 7.79 -0.49
CA LEU A 171 -1.23 7.58 0.46
C LEU A 171 -0.84 7.95 1.89
N ASP A 172 0.38 7.62 2.30
CA ASP A 172 0.95 7.99 3.59
C ASP A 172 1.01 9.52 3.76
N ALA A 173 1.44 10.25 2.73
CA ALA A 173 1.46 11.71 2.72
C ALA A 173 0.04 12.32 2.76
N GLU A 174 -0.93 11.76 2.02
CA GLU A 174 -2.34 12.20 2.07
C GLU A 174 -2.94 12.01 3.46
N MET A 175 -2.67 10.90 4.13
CA MET A 175 -3.12 10.69 5.51
C MET A 175 -2.52 11.72 6.46
N CYS A 176 -1.24 12.05 6.30
CA CYS A 176 -0.61 13.12 7.07
C CYS A 176 -1.26 14.48 6.81
N ARG A 177 -1.52 14.81 5.54
CA ARG A 177 -2.18 16.07 5.16
C ARG A 177 -3.56 16.20 5.83
N ILE A 178 -4.38 15.13 5.79
CA ILE A 178 -5.67 15.12 6.46
C ILE A 178 -5.49 15.30 7.96
N ALA A 179 -4.60 14.56 8.58
CA ALA A 179 -4.37 14.60 10.02
C ALA A 179 -3.89 15.97 10.57
N HIS A 180 -3.42 16.87 9.71
CA HIS A 180 -3.03 18.23 10.10
C HIS A 180 -4.20 19.23 10.06
N HIS A 181 -5.34 18.87 9.50
CA HIS A 181 -6.49 19.76 9.50
C HIS A 181 -7.08 19.86 10.92
N PRO A 182 -7.45 21.05 11.43
CA PRO A 182 -7.94 21.24 12.81
C PRO A 182 -9.17 20.41 13.17
N GLU A 183 -10.05 20.18 12.19
CA GLU A 183 -11.30 19.41 12.35
C GLU A 183 -11.17 17.98 11.81
N ALA A 184 -9.95 17.51 11.61
CA ALA A 184 -9.73 16.19 11.03
C ALA A 184 -10.16 15.07 11.98
N PRO A 185 -10.72 13.99 11.43
CA PRO A 185 -10.83 12.75 12.17
C PRO A 185 -9.43 12.24 12.56
N ARG A 186 -9.39 11.29 13.48
CA ARG A 186 -8.16 10.57 13.72
C ARG A 186 -7.70 9.87 12.44
N ALA A 187 -6.62 10.34 11.84
CA ALA A 187 -6.05 9.80 10.62
C ALA A 187 -4.69 9.16 10.90
N VAL A 188 -4.53 7.90 10.51
CA VAL A 188 -3.29 7.13 10.69
C VAL A 188 -2.95 6.33 9.42
N ALA A 189 -1.70 6.42 8.99
CA ALA A 189 -1.13 5.51 8.00
C ALA A 189 -0.23 4.50 8.70
N ILE A 190 -0.47 3.22 8.46
CA ILE A 190 0.34 2.13 9.01
C ILE A 190 1.09 1.47 7.86
N ALA A 191 2.41 1.67 7.85
CA ALA A 191 3.33 1.04 6.90
C ALA A 191 3.68 -0.37 7.40
N TRP A 192 3.01 -1.37 6.86
CA TRP A 192 3.13 -2.76 7.25
C TRP A 192 4.34 -3.44 6.59
N SER A 193 5.04 -4.28 7.35
CA SER A 193 5.81 -5.39 6.79
C SER A 193 4.85 -6.49 6.31
N GLY A 194 5.38 -7.56 5.72
CA GLY A 194 4.57 -8.71 5.33
C GLY A 194 3.89 -9.34 6.53
N TRP A 195 2.61 -9.70 6.41
CA TRP A 195 1.92 -10.49 7.42
C TRP A 195 2.21 -11.96 7.19
N ARG A 196 2.46 -12.71 8.25
CA ARG A 196 2.71 -14.16 8.19
C ARG A 196 1.40 -14.86 7.84
N ASP A 197 1.47 -15.84 6.94
CA ASP A 197 0.37 -16.72 6.55
C ASP A 197 -0.85 -16.04 5.87
N VAL A 198 -0.86 -14.73 5.71
CA VAL A 198 -1.97 -14.00 5.10
C VAL A 198 -1.52 -12.87 4.16
N GLY A 199 -2.42 -12.46 3.27
CA GLY A 199 -2.26 -11.29 2.44
C GLY A 199 -1.30 -11.47 1.26
N MET A 200 -0.64 -10.38 0.86
CA MET A 200 0.22 -10.37 -0.33
C MET A 200 1.57 -11.08 -0.11
N ALA A 201 2.04 -11.14 1.13
CA ALA A 201 3.33 -11.77 1.46
C ALA A 201 3.33 -13.29 1.22
N THR A 202 2.18 -13.95 1.20
CA THR A 202 2.05 -15.39 0.93
C THR A 202 2.06 -15.75 -0.56
N ARG A 203 2.23 -14.75 -1.44
CA ARG A 203 2.17 -14.99 -2.89
C ARG A 203 3.53 -15.36 -3.45
N GLY A 204 3.58 -16.49 -4.14
CA GLY A 204 4.78 -16.94 -4.85
C GLY A 204 5.99 -17.12 -3.94
N SER A 205 7.10 -16.45 -4.26
CA SER A 205 8.37 -16.52 -3.52
C SER A 205 8.60 -15.33 -2.58
N ILE A 206 7.58 -14.51 -2.27
CA ILE A 206 7.76 -13.29 -1.47
C ILE A 206 8.28 -13.61 -0.07
N GLU A 207 7.80 -14.69 0.55
CA GLU A 207 8.26 -15.13 1.86
C GLU A 207 9.77 -15.48 1.85
N ALA A 208 10.23 -16.22 0.85
CA ALA A 208 11.65 -16.53 0.68
C ALA A 208 12.50 -15.28 0.39
N VAL A 209 11.95 -14.29 -0.33
CA VAL A 209 12.62 -13.00 -0.56
C VAL A 209 12.76 -12.22 0.74
N PHE A 210 11.74 -12.22 1.60
CA PHE A 210 11.80 -11.57 2.91
C PHE A 210 12.83 -12.24 3.81
N GLU A 211 12.84 -13.57 3.86
CA GLU A 211 13.83 -14.35 4.63
C GLU A 211 15.26 -14.04 4.18
N GLN A 212 15.52 -14.04 2.86
CA GLN A 212 16.84 -13.69 2.31
C GLN A 212 17.25 -12.25 2.60
N ALA A 213 16.29 -11.33 2.65
CA ALA A 213 16.51 -9.93 2.96
C ALA A 213 16.64 -9.66 4.48
N GLY A 214 16.42 -10.67 5.32
CA GLY A 214 16.40 -10.52 6.79
C GLY A 214 15.22 -9.70 7.28
N ILE A 215 14.11 -9.63 6.50
CA ILE A 215 12.91 -8.88 6.85
C ILE A 215 11.93 -9.84 7.55
N GLU A 216 11.56 -9.53 8.78
CA GLU A 216 10.59 -10.33 9.51
C GLU A 216 9.15 -10.07 9.07
N THR A 217 8.38 -11.15 8.98
CA THR A 217 6.93 -11.10 8.81
C THR A 217 6.23 -10.94 10.15
N ILE A 218 5.11 -10.25 10.16
CA ILE A 218 4.32 -9.98 11.38
C ILE A 218 3.34 -11.12 11.62
N PRO A 219 3.35 -11.79 12.79
CA PRO A 219 2.30 -12.73 13.18
C PRO A 219 0.92 -12.04 13.18
N ILE A 220 -0.13 -12.76 12.79
CA ILE A 220 -1.49 -12.21 12.66
C ILE A 220 -1.95 -11.56 13.97
N ASP A 221 -1.81 -12.26 15.09
CA ASP A 221 -2.26 -11.76 16.41
C ASP A 221 -1.56 -10.44 16.78
N LEU A 222 -0.24 -10.36 16.57
CA LEU A 222 0.52 -9.14 16.81
C LEU A 222 0.10 -8.02 15.85
N GLY A 223 -0.14 -8.31 14.58
CA GLY A 223 -0.61 -7.33 13.62
C GLY A 223 -1.97 -6.75 14.00
N VAL A 224 -2.90 -7.60 14.45
CA VAL A 224 -4.21 -7.17 14.97
C VAL A 224 -4.06 -6.32 16.22
N GLU A 225 -3.21 -6.70 17.17
CA GLU A 225 -2.92 -5.92 18.38
C GLU A 225 -2.38 -4.53 18.03
N ILE A 226 -1.39 -4.44 17.15
CA ILE A 226 -0.83 -3.16 16.68
C ILE A 226 -1.93 -2.31 16.03
N PHE A 227 -2.72 -2.90 15.14
CA PHE A 227 -3.81 -2.21 14.46
C PHE A 227 -4.81 -1.60 15.43
N VAL A 228 -5.32 -2.39 16.38
CA VAL A 228 -6.28 -1.93 17.38
C VAL A 228 -5.69 -0.83 18.26
N LYS A 229 -4.45 -1.00 18.72
CA LYS A 229 -3.72 -0.01 19.51
C LYS A 229 -3.56 1.32 18.77
N GLU A 230 -3.14 1.27 17.52
CA GLU A 230 -2.97 2.49 16.72
C GLU A 230 -4.29 3.15 16.36
N LEU A 231 -5.39 2.42 16.22
CA LEU A 231 -6.72 2.98 16.03
C LEU A 231 -7.29 3.63 17.28
N LEU A 232 -7.10 3.02 18.44
CA LEU A 232 -7.78 3.45 19.68
C LEU A 232 -6.96 4.43 20.52
N ALA A 233 -5.68 4.17 20.69
CA ALA A 233 -4.82 4.89 21.62
C ALA A 233 -3.58 5.55 21.00
N GLY A 234 -3.21 5.23 19.76
CA GLY A 234 -2.03 5.78 19.09
C GLY A 234 -2.13 7.30 18.93
N GLY A 235 -1.05 8.00 19.19
CA GLY A 235 -0.92 9.46 19.02
C GLY A 235 -0.22 9.84 17.70
N LYS A 236 0.38 8.87 17.03
CA LYS A 236 1.16 9.08 15.81
C LYS A 236 0.27 9.03 14.57
N ARG A 237 0.62 9.84 13.58
CA ARG A 237 -0.10 9.92 12.29
C ARG A 237 0.48 8.96 11.25
N ARG A 238 1.72 8.56 11.44
CA ARG A 238 2.48 7.64 10.60
C ARG A 238 3.18 6.63 11.48
N VAL A 239 2.93 5.36 11.22
CA VAL A 239 3.47 4.23 11.99
C VAL A 239 4.12 3.26 11.02
N VAL A 240 5.27 2.72 11.41
CA VAL A 240 5.87 1.55 10.75
C VAL A 240 5.62 0.36 11.67
N ALA A 241 4.92 -0.63 11.14
CA ALA A 241 4.68 -1.89 11.83
C ALA A 241 5.54 -2.98 11.16
N ALA A 242 6.64 -3.31 11.79
CA ALA A 242 7.60 -4.29 11.31
C ALA A 242 8.33 -4.91 12.48
N GLY A 243 8.85 -6.12 12.30
CA GLY A 243 9.93 -6.67 13.10
C GLY A 243 11.28 -6.19 12.59
N GLU A 244 12.25 -7.09 12.48
CA GLU A 244 13.54 -6.79 11.86
C GLU A 244 13.35 -6.35 10.40
N LEU A 245 14.00 -5.26 10.02
CA LEU A 245 13.90 -4.67 8.67
C LEU A 245 14.99 -5.20 7.73
N GLY A 246 15.97 -5.95 8.24
CA GLY A 246 17.03 -6.55 7.46
C GLY A 246 17.79 -5.55 6.60
N ILE A 247 17.79 -5.77 5.28
CA ILE A 247 18.46 -4.87 4.33
C ILE A 247 17.85 -3.47 4.23
N LEU A 248 16.65 -3.26 4.78
CA LEU A 248 15.97 -1.97 4.78
C LEU A 248 16.32 -1.13 6.01
N ASP A 249 17.08 -1.67 6.96
CA ASP A 249 17.57 -0.90 8.10
C ASP A 249 18.49 0.23 7.65
N ASP A 250 18.34 1.40 8.27
CA ASP A 250 19.13 2.60 7.97
C ASP A 250 20.65 2.36 8.03
N GLU A 251 21.12 1.50 8.92
CA GLU A 251 22.53 1.14 8.98
C GLU A 251 22.99 0.32 7.77
N ASN A 252 22.13 -0.55 7.25
CA ASN A 252 22.39 -1.31 6.05
C ASN A 252 22.22 -0.46 4.78
N CYS A 253 21.29 0.48 4.77
CA CYS A 253 21.15 1.48 3.70
C CYS A 253 22.39 2.38 3.59
N LYS A 254 22.99 2.75 4.73
CA LYS A 254 24.26 3.52 4.75
C LYS A 254 25.45 2.72 4.24
N ARG A 255 25.36 1.38 4.22
CA ARG A 255 26.38 0.47 3.68
C ARG A 255 26.18 0.14 2.20
N SER A 256 25.05 0.52 1.62
CA SER A 256 24.92 0.47 0.16
C SER A 256 26.01 1.37 -0.42
N PRO A 257 26.85 0.87 -1.33
CA PRO A 257 27.88 1.70 -1.91
C PRO A 257 27.20 2.94 -2.50
N PRO A 258 27.72 4.15 -2.22
CA PRO A 258 27.15 5.35 -2.79
C PRO A 258 27.02 5.16 -4.29
N GLN A 259 25.90 5.62 -4.87
CA GLN A 259 25.75 5.58 -6.32
C GLN A 259 26.97 6.28 -6.91
N ARG A 260 27.82 5.50 -7.59
CA ARG A 260 29.09 6.01 -8.09
C ARG A 260 28.80 7.00 -9.20
N LEU A 261 29.02 8.29 -8.92
CA LEU A 261 29.00 9.31 -9.94
C LEU A 261 30.23 9.13 -10.84
N SER A 262 30.02 8.99 -12.13
CA SER A 262 31.13 8.95 -13.10
C SER A 262 31.86 10.28 -13.14
N GLU A 263 33.11 10.30 -13.56
CA GLU A 263 33.86 11.55 -13.78
C GLU A 263 33.12 12.51 -14.72
N ASP A 264 32.47 11.99 -15.75
CA ASP A 264 31.65 12.76 -16.69
C ASP A 264 30.43 13.42 -16.01
N THR A 265 29.81 12.74 -15.05
CA THR A 265 28.68 13.27 -14.29
C THR A 265 29.13 14.40 -13.35
N ALA A 266 30.30 14.28 -12.74
CA ALA A 266 30.86 15.32 -11.90
C ALA A 266 31.25 16.57 -12.70
N GLY A 267 31.80 16.43 -13.90
CA GLY A 267 32.04 17.52 -14.82
C GLY A 267 30.75 18.24 -15.24
N ALA A 268 29.67 17.49 -15.48
CA ALA A 268 28.36 18.05 -15.82
C ALA A 268 27.70 18.79 -14.65
N LEU A 269 27.93 18.35 -13.40
CA LEU A 269 27.43 19.01 -12.19
C LEU A 269 28.14 20.36 -11.91
N ALA A 270 29.35 20.55 -12.42
CA ALA A 270 30.11 21.78 -12.24
C ALA A 270 29.60 22.95 -13.09
N GLU A 271 28.63 22.73 -14.02
CA GLU A 271 28.00 23.80 -14.80
C GLU A 271 26.82 24.41 -14.03
N PRO A 272 26.95 25.64 -13.46
CA PRO A 272 25.93 26.27 -12.59
C PRO A 272 24.55 26.43 -13.25
N THR A 273 24.53 26.56 -14.58
CA THR A 273 23.28 26.75 -15.36
C THR A 273 22.44 25.49 -15.46
N ARG A 274 23.01 24.33 -15.23
CA ARG A 274 22.34 23.03 -15.37
C ARG A 274 21.72 22.52 -14.08
N PHE A 275 22.28 22.95 -12.94
CA PHE A 275 21.84 22.53 -11.61
C PHE A 275 21.64 23.76 -10.71
N PRO A 276 20.43 24.32 -10.63
CA PRO A 276 20.17 25.59 -9.95
C PRO A 276 20.48 25.56 -8.46
N PHE A 277 20.56 24.38 -7.84
CA PHE A 277 20.87 24.20 -6.42
C PHE A 277 22.33 23.85 -6.13
N ILE A 278 23.23 24.04 -7.11
CA ILE A 278 24.67 23.84 -6.92
C ILE A 278 25.39 25.13 -7.33
N ASP A 279 26.02 25.82 -6.38
CA ASP A 279 26.88 26.99 -6.67
C ASP A 279 28.28 26.56 -6.95
N ARG A 280 28.80 25.65 -6.17
CA ARG A 280 30.12 25.07 -6.37
C ARG A 280 30.23 23.68 -5.77
N ILE A 281 31.11 22.88 -6.34
CA ILE A 281 31.53 21.60 -5.77
C ILE A 281 32.72 21.91 -4.85
N VAL A 282 32.57 21.53 -3.57
CA VAL A 282 33.59 21.73 -2.53
C VAL A 282 34.56 20.57 -2.50
N GLU A 283 34.01 19.36 -2.62
CA GLU A 283 34.77 18.12 -2.56
C GLU A 283 34.19 17.14 -3.56
N HIS A 284 35.04 16.50 -4.31
CA HIS A 284 34.64 15.45 -5.23
C HIS A 284 35.71 14.34 -5.25
N GLU A 285 35.35 13.22 -4.68
CA GLU A 285 36.10 11.97 -4.83
C GLU A 285 35.31 11.08 -5.79
N PRO A 286 35.82 10.82 -7.01
CA PRO A 286 35.11 10.02 -8.00
C PRO A 286 34.63 8.69 -7.41
N TYR A 287 33.34 8.40 -7.55
CA TYR A 287 32.67 7.21 -7.07
C TYR A 287 32.54 7.05 -5.53
N GLU A 288 33.02 8.02 -4.74
CA GLU A 288 33.00 7.94 -3.29
C GLU A 288 32.19 9.07 -2.63
N ARG A 289 32.53 10.33 -2.95
CA ARG A 289 31.94 11.47 -2.25
C ARG A 289 31.78 12.70 -3.14
N LEU A 290 30.64 13.38 -3.00
CA LEU A 290 30.42 14.71 -3.56
C LEU A 290 29.89 15.62 -2.44
N VAL A 291 30.55 16.76 -2.23
CA VAL A 291 30.07 17.83 -1.38
C VAL A 291 29.91 19.06 -2.24
N ALA A 292 28.71 19.62 -2.24
CA ALA A 292 28.37 20.84 -2.99
C ALA A 292 27.79 21.89 -2.06
N GLU A 293 27.99 23.15 -2.39
CA GLU A 293 27.37 24.29 -1.71
C GLU A 293 26.34 24.95 -2.60
N CYS A 294 25.27 25.45 -1.97
CA CYS A 294 24.27 26.28 -2.59
C CYS A 294 23.94 27.46 -1.65
N THR A 295 23.98 28.69 -2.18
CA THR A 295 23.49 29.85 -1.45
C THR A 295 21.99 30.00 -1.71
N LEU A 296 21.20 29.86 -0.68
CA LEU A 296 19.76 30.09 -0.75
C LEU A 296 19.47 31.56 -0.49
N SER A 297 18.80 32.23 -1.43
CA SER A 297 18.29 33.58 -1.27
C SER A 297 16.90 33.70 -1.92
N VAL A 298 16.09 34.61 -1.40
CA VAL A 298 14.75 34.87 -1.93
C VAL A 298 14.78 35.35 -3.37
N ASP A 299 15.80 36.17 -3.71
CA ASP A 299 15.97 36.67 -5.08
C ASP A 299 16.25 35.57 -6.09
N ARG A 300 17.01 34.56 -5.69
CA ARG A 300 17.35 33.41 -6.54
C ARG A 300 16.28 32.33 -6.53
N PHE A 301 15.65 32.12 -5.39
CA PHE A 301 14.65 31.09 -5.16
C PHE A 301 13.38 31.73 -4.56
N PRO A 302 12.51 32.33 -5.40
CA PRO A 302 11.32 33.04 -4.93
C PRO A 302 10.36 32.18 -4.10
N PHE A 303 10.35 30.86 -4.27
CA PHE A 303 9.54 29.94 -3.49
C PHE A 303 9.88 29.95 -1.98
N LEU A 304 11.05 30.47 -1.59
CA LEU A 304 11.42 30.61 -0.17
C LEU A 304 10.51 31.60 0.56
N ILE A 305 9.83 32.51 -0.14
CA ILE A 305 8.83 33.40 0.44
C ILE A 305 7.64 32.62 1.00
N ASP A 306 7.24 31.56 0.31
CA ASP A 306 6.12 30.70 0.72
C ASP A 306 6.47 29.82 1.93
N HIS A 307 7.75 29.74 2.28
CA HIS A 307 8.29 28.95 3.41
C HIS A 307 8.89 29.87 4.48
N ALA A 308 8.24 30.99 4.77
CA ALA A 308 8.67 31.93 5.79
C ALA A 308 7.83 31.82 7.07
N ILE A 309 8.47 31.90 8.23
CA ILE A 309 7.82 32.05 9.53
C ILE A 309 8.10 33.48 10.02
N ASP A 310 7.05 34.26 10.30
CA ASP A 310 7.12 35.64 10.70
C ASP A 310 8.00 36.53 9.75
N GLY A 311 7.90 36.24 8.43
CA GLY A 311 8.66 36.96 7.40
C GLY A 311 10.12 36.54 7.25
N THR A 312 10.60 35.58 8.03
CA THR A 312 11.93 34.98 7.90
C THR A 312 11.85 33.67 7.17
N PRO A 313 12.55 33.49 6.01
CA PRO A 313 12.59 32.21 5.32
C PRO A 313 13.11 31.09 6.24
N TYR A 314 12.38 30.00 6.27
CA TYR A 314 12.76 28.80 7.04
C TYR A 314 13.46 27.80 6.12
N HIS A 315 14.69 27.42 6.44
CA HIS A 315 15.55 26.53 5.67
C HIS A 315 15.70 25.18 6.34
#